data_fddeeec1845057c4fd561d5eb50522c1
#
_entry.id   fddeeec1845057c4fd561d5eb50522c1
#
_cell.length_a   1.000
_cell.length_b   1.000
_cell.length_c   1.000
_cell.angle_alpha   90.00
_cell.angle_beta   90.00
_cell.angle_gamma   90.00
#
_symmetry.space_group_name_H-M   'P 1'
#
loop_
_entity.id
_entity.type
_entity.pdbx_description
1 polymer ?
#
loop_
_entity_poly.entity_id
_entity_poly.type
_entity_poly.pdbx_seq_one_letter_code
_entity_poly.pdbx_strand_id
1 'polypeptide(L)' 'MEHLPNDVTERLTELEIKSSYADDLLEQLNMTIYRQQQQIDSLIQQVAHLRQQSQNAGQDGATRNLRDELPPHY' A
#
# COMPACT_ATOMS: atom_id res chain seq x y z
N MET A 1 3.93 -19.00 47.53
CA MET A 1 3.27 -20.10 46.85
C MET A 1 1.82 -19.83 46.57
N GLU A 2 1.13 -19.31 47.52
CA GLU A 2 -0.29 -19.04 47.29
C GLU A 2 -0.51 -18.04 46.21
N HIS A 3 0.44 -17.16 46.04
CA HIS A 3 0.31 -16.13 44.99
C HIS A 3 0.57 -16.67 43.60
N LEU A 4 1.20 -17.84 43.54
CA LEU A 4 1.57 -18.40 42.27
C LEU A 4 0.39 -18.61 41.33
N PRO A 5 -0.70 -19.26 41.77
CA PRO A 5 -1.85 -19.44 40.88
C PRO A 5 -2.44 -18.12 40.43
N ASN A 6 -2.56 -17.16 41.37
CA ASN A 6 -3.07 -15.85 40.97
C ASN A 6 -2.14 -15.15 40.03
N ASP A 7 -0.84 -15.28 40.29
CA ASP A 7 0.16 -14.67 39.45
C ASP A 7 0.08 -15.24 38.04
N VAL A 8 -0.03 -16.54 37.93
CA VAL A 8 -0.13 -17.20 36.65
C VAL A 8 -1.40 -16.78 35.93
N THR A 9 -2.51 -16.73 36.66
CA THR A 9 -3.78 -16.32 36.10
C THR A 9 -3.70 -14.90 35.55
N GLU A 10 -3.11 -14.01 36.31
CA GLU A 10 -2.95 -12.63 35.90
C GLU A 10 -2.09 -12.53 34.64
N ARG A 11 -1.02 -13.29 34.62
CA ARG A 11 -0.13 -13.29 33.47
C ARG A 11 -0.83 -13.80 32.22
N LEU A 12 -1.59 -14.86 32.39
CA LEU A 12 -2.33 -15.43 31.27
C LEU A 12 -3.36 -14.43 30.78
N THR A 13 -4.02 -13.76 31.68
CA THR A 13 -5.01 -12.76 31.31
C THR A 13 -4.34 -11.65 30.53
N GLU A 14 -3.21 -11.17 31.02
CA GLU A 14 -2.48 -10.12 30.31
C GLU A 14 -2.04 -10.57 28.93
N LEU A 15 -1.55 -11.81 28.86
CA LEU A 15 -1.12 -12.34 27.57
C LEU A 15 -2.29 -12.45 26.60
N GLU A 16 -3.43 -12.87 27.09
CA GLU A 16 -4.62 -12.95 26.26
C GLU A 16 -5.03 -11.60 25.74
N ILE A 17 -4.98 -10.61 26.60
CA ILE A 17 -5.34 -9.27 26.18
C ILE A 17 -4.37 -8.76 25.14
N LYS A 18 -3.08 -8.96 25.37
CA LYS A 18 -2.07 -8.52 24.42
C LYS A 18 -2.18 -9.27 23.11
N SER A 19 -2.44 -10.57 23.20
CA SER A 19 -2.57 -11.38 22.00
C SER A 19 -3.78 -10.93 21.18
N SER A 20 -4.87 -10.68 21.85
CA SER A 20 -6.08 -10.20 21.19
C SER A 20 -5.84 -8.88 20.50
N TYR A 21 -5.16 -7.99 21.18
CA TYR A 21 -4.83 -6.67 20.64
C TYR A 21 -3.90 -6.82 19.44
N ALA A 22 -2.92 -7.69 19.57
CA ALA A 22 -1.99 -7.93 18.46
C ALA A 22 -2.71 -8.52 17.25
N ASP A 23 -3.63 -9.44 17.48
CA ASP A 23 -4.42 -10.00 16.40
C ASP A 23 -5.21 -8.93 15.67
N ASP A 24 -5.84 -8.05 16.42
CA ASP A 24 -6.59 -6.95 15.81
C ASP A 24 -5.69 -6.05 14.99
N LEU A 25 -4.52 -5.74 15.53
CA LEU A 25 -3.57 -4.91 14.80
C LEU A 25 -3.11 -5.58 13.51
N LEU A 26 -2.83 -6.87 13.59
CA LEU A 26 -2.42 -7.61 12.40
C LEU A 26 -3.51 -7.59 11.35
N GLU A 27 -4.75 -7.74 11.78
CA GLU A 27 -5.86 -7.72 10.85
C GLU A 27 -5.97 -6.36 10.19
N GLN A 28 -5.85 -5.30 10.97
CA GLN A 28 -5.91 -3.95 10.42
C GLN A 28 -4.75 -3.70 9.46
N LEU A 29 -3.58 -4.16 9.82
CA LEU A 29 -2.42 -4.01 8.95
C LEU A 29 -2.63 -4.76 7.64
N ASN A 30 -3.15 -5.97 7.73
CA ASN A 30 -3.40 -6.75 6.52
C ASN A 30 -4.39 -6.06 5.62
N MET A 31 -5.43 -5.48 6.19
CA MET A 31 -6.40 -4.74 5.41
C MET A 31 -5.78 -3.50 4.77
N THR A 32 -4.92 -2.84 5.51
CA THR A 32 -4.24 -1.67 4.98
C THR A 32 -3.32 -2.05 3.84
N ILE A 33 -2.58 -3.14 4.00
CA ILE A 33 -1.69 -3.62 2.96
C ILE A 33 -2.49 -3.98 1.71
N TYR A 34 -3.61 -4.64 1.88
CA TYR A 34 -4.45 -5.00 0.75
C TYR A 34 -4.93 -3.75 0.01
N ARG A 35 -5.36 -2.76 0.77
CA ARG A 35 -5.84 -1.51 0.20
C ARG A 35 -4.74 -0.80 -0.54
N GLN A 36 -3.56 -0.77 0.06
CA GLN A 36 -2.42 -0.13 -0.58
C GLN A 36 -2.01 -0.86 -1.85
N GLN A 37 -2.08 -2.17 -1.83
CA GLN A 37 -1.73 -2.94 -3.02
C GLN A 37 -2.69 -2.62 -4.15
N GLN A 38 -3.96 -2.47 -3.85
CA GLN A 38 -4.92 -2.08 -4.86
C GLN A 38 -4.63 -0.69 -5.41
N GLN A 39 -4.23 0.23 -4.56
CA GLN A 39 -3.87 1.57 -5.00
C GLN A 39 -2.64 1.52 -5.89
N ILE A 40 -1.67 0.73 -5.51
CA ILE A 40 -0.46 0.58 -6.31
C ILE A 40 -0.80 0.01 -7.68
N ASP A 41 -1.61 -1.04 -7.71
CA ASP A 41 -2.00 -1.63 -8.98
C ASP A 41 -2.72 -0.62 -9.87
N SER A 42 -3.60 0.17 -9.26
CA SER A 42 -4.33 1.19 -10.00
C SER A 42 -3.37 2.23 -10.57
N LEU A 43 -2.41 2.65 -9.76
CA LEU A 43 -1.43 3.63 -10.21
C LEU A 43 -0.56 3.07 -11.34
N ILE A 44 -0.20 1.81 -11.23
CA ILE A 44 0.58 1.18 -12.29
C ILE A 44 -0.19 1.21 -13.59
N GLN A 45 -1.47 0.90 -13.54
CA GLN A 45 -2.30 0.94 -14.74
C GLN A 45 -2.41 2.34 -15.29
N GLN A 46 -2.57 3.32 -14.42
CA GLN A 46 -2.66 4.70 -14.86
C GLN A 46 -1.37 5.16 -15.51
N VAL A 47 -0.24 4.79 -14.93
CA VAL A 47 1.05 5.14 -15.51
C VAL A 47 1.21 4.47 -16.87
N ALA A 48 0.84 3.21 -16.97
CA ALA A 48 0.94 2.51 -18.24
C ALA A 48 0.06 3.16 -19.29
N HIS A 49 -1.13 3.56 -18.89
CA HIS A 49 -2.05 4.23 -19.79
C HIS A 49 -1.47 5.56 -20.28
N LEU A 50 -0.92 6.31 -19.36
CA LEU A 50 -0.31 7.59 -19.72
C LEU A 50 0.88 7.41 -20.64
N ARG A 51 1.67 6.39 -20.39
CA ARG A 51 2.79 6.10 -21.27
C ARG A 51 2.33 5.78 -22.68
N GLN A 52 1.27 5.01 -22.76
CA GLN A 52 0.75 4.64 -24.05
C GLN A 52 0.21 5.85 -24.80
N GLN A 53 -0.49 6.72 -24.07
CA GLN A 53 -0.96 7.95 -24.67
C GLN A 53 0.18 8.83 -25.15
N SER A 54 1.22 8.90 -24.35
CA SER A 54 2.38 9.69 -24.70
C SER A 54 3.06 9.15 -25.95
N GLN A 55 3.19 7.84 -26.03
CA GLN A 55 3.77 7.22 -27.20
C GLN A 55 2.93 7.45 -28.44
N ASN A 56 1.63 7.30 -28.30
CA ASN A 56 0.73 7.53 -29.42
C ASN A 56 0.79 8.97 -29.88
N ALA A 57 0.80 9.88 -28.91
CA ALA A 57 0.89 11.29 -29.25
C ALA A 57 2.22 11.60 -29.94
N GLY A 58 3.29 10.98 -29.44
CA GLY A 58 4.58 11.15 -30.07
C GLY A 58 4.60 10.64 -31.47
N GLN A 59 3.95 9.52 -31.71
CA GLN A 59 3.88 8.97 -33.05
C GLN A 59 3.07 9.87 -33.99
N ASP A 60 1.98 10.37 -33.47
CA ASP A 60 1.13 11.25 -34.28
C ASP A 60 1.80 12.58 -34.53
N GLY A 61 2.19 13.20 -33.48
CA GLY A 61 2.75 14.49 -33.56
C GLY A 61 4.11 14.45 -34.12
N ALA A 62 4.62 13.46 -33.86
CA ALA A 62 5.89 13.27 -34.22
C ALA A 62 6.35 14.34 -34.58
N THR A 63 5.55 14.10 -34.36
CA THR A 63 5.53 14.59 -34.65
C THR A 63 5.51 15.64 -34.18
N ARG A 64 5.50 16.11 -33.98
CA ARG A 64 5.59 17.07 -33.68
C ARG A 64 5.89 17.62 -32.74
N ASN A 65 6.23 17.71 -32.63
CA ASN A 65 6.70 18.15 -31.84
C ASN A 65 6.54 18.32 -30.66
N LEU A 66 6.46 17.99 -30.09
CA LEU A 66 6.54 18.02 -29.10
C LEU A 66 7.29 18.05 -28.33
N ARG A 67 8.00 17.95 -28.97
CA ARG A 67 8.82 17.98 -28.50
C ARG A 67 9.25 18.93 -28.44
N ASP A 68 8.89 19.14 -29.17
CA ASP A 68 9.26 20.13 -29.20
C ASP A 68 8.79 21.03 -28.35
N GLU A 69 8.12 20.95 -28.03
CA GLU A 69 7.89 21.44 -27.08
C GLU A 69 7.91 21.21 -25.86
N LEU A 70 8.05 20.71 -25.73
CA LEU A 70 8.34 20.27 -24.84
C LEU A 70 8.89 20.48 -24.06
N PRO A 71 9.22 20.82 -24.09
CA PRO A 71 9.97 20.78 -23.49
C PRO A 71 10.33 20.89 -22.72
N PRO A 72 10.58 21.03 -22.73
CA PRO A 72 11.00 20.74 -22.08
C PRO A 72 10.83 20.70 -21.06
N HIS A 73 10.50 20.65 -21.16
CA HIS A 73 10.46 20.36 -20.76
C HIS A 73 10.15 20.09 -20.10
N TYR A 74 9.96 20.13 -19.94
CA TYR A 74 9.78 19.54 -19.78
C TYR A 74 9.89 19.32 -19.51
#